data_8ae928d84c9cfb5eb12bf616511302a3
#
_entry.id   8ae928d84c9cfb5eb12bf616511302a3
#
_cell.length_a   1.000
_cell.length_b   1.000
_cell.length_c   1.000
_cell.angle_alpha   90.00
_cell.angle_beta   90.00
_cell.angle_gamma   90.00
#
_symmetry.space_group_name_H-M   'P 1'
#
loop_
_entity.id
_entity.type
_entity.pdbx_description
1 polymer ?
#
loop_
_entity_poly.entity_id
_entity_poly.type
_entity_poly.pdbx_seq_one_letter_code
_entity_poly.pdbx_strand_id
1 'polypeptide(L)'
;PEGYEDVEYIITYKGKETTQISDTFNNKTYPWGTDFLGRDVLTRVMYGARISLLVALIATLVNFLIGITYGSISGFFGGSVDNVMMRIVDIINSIPLVLYVILLMVVLREFVIDVDIFGKNRVIFNGADGFTTIIIALGSVYWTGMARLVRGQVLSLKEQEYVLAARTIGVSNRKIIYRHLIPNALGP
;
A
#
# COMPACT_ATOMS: atom_id res chain seq x y z
N PRO A 1 -46.06 8.39 -30.64
CA PRO A 1 -45.38 7.59 -29.62
C PRO A 1 -45.66 6.17 -29.95
N GLU A 2 -44.73 5.56 -30.66
CA GLU A 2 -44.80 4.14 -31.06
C GLU A 2 -44.59 3.34 -29.81
N GLY A 3 -45.52 2.39 -29.56
CA GLY A 3 -45.53 1.52 -28.43
C GLY A 3 -44.26 0.63 -28.43
N TYR A 4 -43.60 0.58 -27.32
CA TYR A 4 -42.66 -0.51 -27.03
C TYR A 4 -43.52 -1.78 -26.98
N GLU A 5 -43.37 -2.67 -27.94
CA GLU A 5 -43.86 -4.02 -27.83
C GLU A 5 -43.14 -4.65 -26.64
N ASP A 6 -43.89 -5.15 -25.66
CA ASP A 6 -43.34 -5.91 -24.54
C ASP A 6 -42.68 -7.19 -25.12
N VAL A 7 -41.37 -7.13 -25.26
CA VAL A 7 -40.61 -8.31 -25.72
C VAL A 7 -40.43 -9.21 -24.50
N GLU A 8 -41.19 -10.30 -24.51
CA GLU A 8 -41.10 -11.35 -23.49
C GLU A 8 -39.81 -12.17 -23.72
N TYR A 9 -38.82 -11.96 -22.84
CA TYR A 9 -37.58 -12.72 -22.90
C TYR A 9 -37.75 -14.06 -22.19
N ILE A 10 -37.63 -15.15 -22.91
CA ILE A 10 -37.61 -16.50 -22.35
C ILE A 10 -36.16 -16.91 -22.14
N ILE A 11 -35.78 -17.12 -20.87
CA ILE A 11 -34.45 -17.61 -20.51
C ILE A 11 -34.54 -19.11 -20.28
N THR A 12 -33.86 -19.92 -21.09
CA THR A 12 -33.79 -21.37 -20.93
C THR A 12 -32.46 -21.75 -20.25
N TYR A 13 -32.53 -22.29 -19.02
CA TYR A 13 -31.38 -22.84 -18.32
C TYR A 13 -31.66 -24.29 -17.89
N LYS A 14 -30.81 -25.23 -18.36
CA LYS A 14 -30.94 -26.69 -18.09
C LYS A 14 -32.35 -27.25 -18.31
N GLY A 15 -33.02 -26.79 -19.38
CA GLY A 15 -34.36 -27.25 -19.74
C GLY A 15 -35.49 -26.63 -18.91
N LYS A 16 -35.23 -25.65 -18.08
CA LYS A 16 -36.23 -24.81 -17.41
C LYS A 16 -36.33 -23.47 -18.12
N GLU A 17 -37.53 -23.12 -18.52
CA GLU A 17 -37.84 -21.82 -19.12
C GLU A 17 -38.41 -20.89 -18.02
N THR A 18 -37.94 -19.66 -17.98
CA THR A 18 -38.49 -18.63 -17.09
C THR A 18 -38.57 -17.29 -17.81
N THR A 19 -39.62 -16.55 -17.54
CA THR A 19 -39.83 -15.17 -17.99
C THR A 19 -39.54 -14.17 -16.90
N GLN A 20 -39.22 -14.62 -15.68
CA GLN A 20 -38.98 -13.75 -14.55
C GLN A 20 -37.48 -13.47 -14.41
N ILE A 21 -37.09 -12.21 -14.52
CA ILE A 21 -35.70 -11.74 -14.35
C ILE A 21 -35.20 -12.00 -12.92
N SER A 22 -36.12 -12.21 -11.95
CA SER A 22 -35.81 -12.47 -10.55
C SER A 22 -35.56 -13.97 -10.23
N ASP A 23 -35.77 -14.89 -11.16
CA ASP A 23 -35.52 -16.29 -10.90
C ASP A 23 -34.03 -16.58 -10.77
N THR A 24 -33.63 -17.02 -9.58
CA THR A 24 -32.26 -17.44 -9.30
C THR A 24 -32.10 -18.92 -9.53
N PHE A 25 -31.24 -19.30 -10.48
CA PHE A 25 -30.87 -20.69 -10.69
C PHE A 25 -29.68 -21.06 -9.81
N ASN A 26 -29.84 -22.08 -8.95
CA ASN A 26 -28.74 -22.59 -8.17
C ASN A 26 -27.72 -23.30 -9.05
N ASN A 27 -26.63 -22.63 -9.40
CA ASN A 27 -25.56 -23.16 -10.23
C ASN A 27 -24.43 -23.67 -9.37
N LYS A 28 -24.26 -25.00 -9.28
CA LYS A 28 -23.18 -25.62 -8.52
C LYS A 28 -21.77 -25.25 -9.01
N THR A 29 -21.64 -24.76 -10.26
CA THR A 29 -20.37 -24.33 -10.86
C THR A 29 -19.89 -23.00 -10.28
N TYR A 30 -20.83 -22.16 -9.85
CA TYR A 30 -20.53 -20.84 -9.25
C TYR A 30 -21.16 -20.74 -7.87
N PRO A 31 -20.46 -21.21 -6.81
CA PRO A 31 -21.02 -21.30 -5.45
C PRO A 31 -21.53 -19.97 -4.91
N TRP A 32 -20.91 -18.85 -5.30
CA TRP A 32 -21.27 -17.49 -4.87
C TRP A 32 -22.00 -16.71 -5.97
N GLY A 33 -22.45 -17.39 -7.02
CA GLY A 33 -23.11 -16.79 -8.16
C GLY A 33 -22.16 -16.04 -9.09
N THR A 34 -22.78 -15.29 -10.00
CA THR A 34 -22.08 -14.45 -10.98
C THR A 34 -22.44 -12.99 -10.81
N ASP A 35 -21.56 -12.09 -11.26
CA ASP A 35 -21.88 -10.67 -11.34
C ASP A 35 -22.80 -10.38 -12.57
N PHE A 36 -23.19 -9.12 -12.74
CA PHE A 36 -24.06 -8.68 -13.84
C PHE A 36 -23.44 -8.88 -15.24
N LEU A 37 -22.15 -9.21 -15.33
CA LEU A 37 -21.44 -9.57 -16.56
C LEU A 37 -21.26 -11.10 -16.69
N GLY A 38 -21.89 -11.91 -15.84
CA GLY A 38 -21.77 -13.36 -15.86
C GLY A 38 -20.46 -13.94 -15.35
N ARG A 39 -19.60 -13.13 -14.68
CA ARG A 39 -18.30 -13.55 -14.15
C ARG A 39 -18.43 -14.10 -12.75
N ASP A 40 -17.75 -15.22 -12.46
CA ASP A 40 -17.74 -15.87 -11.15
C ASP A 40 -17.27 -14.93 -10.04
N VAL A 41 -18.12 -14.69 -9.04
CA VAL A 41 -17.83 -13.79 -7.91
C VAL A 41 -16.71 -14.36 -7.05
N LEU A 42 -16.71 -15.65 -6.76
CA LEU A 42 -15.68 -16.29 -5.93
C LEU A 42 -14.29 -16.14 -6.54
N THR A 43 -14.16 -16.46 -7.82
CA THR A 43 -12.90 -16.33 -8.56
C THR A 43 -12.41 -14.87 -8.53
N ARG A 44 -13.29 -13.89 -8.75
CA ARG A 44 -12.95 -12.47 -8.70
C ARG A 44 -12.47 -12.03 -7.33
N VAL A 45 -13.13 -12.48 -6.26
CA VAL A 45 -12.72 -12.18 -4.88
C VAL A 45 -11.34 -12.76 -4.59
N MET A 46 -11.08 -14.01 -4.99
CA MET A 46 -9.78 -14.65 -4.79
C MET A 46 -8.64 -13.91 -5.53
N TYR A 47 -8.87 -13.56 -6.80
CA TYR A 47 -7.88 -12.78 -7.57
C TYR A 47 -7.68 -11.37 -7.01
N GLY A 48 -8.78 -10.70 -6.62
CA GLY A 48 -8.71 -9.38 -5.97
C GLY A 48 -7.98 -9.42 -4.64
N ALA A 49 -8.24 -10.42 -3.81
CA ALA A 49 -7.56 -10.62 -2.55
C ALA A 49 -6.04 -10.80 -2.73
N ARG A 50 -5.62 -11.62 -3.71
CA ARG A 50 -4.20 -11.80 -4.05
C ARG A 50 -3.52 -10.47 -4.36
N ILE A 51 -4.15 -9.64 -5.20
CA ILE A 51 -3.62 -8.32 -5.58
C ILE A 51 -3.55 -7.41 -4.37
N SER A 52 -4.63 -7.32 -3.58
CA SER A 52 -4.69 -6.48 -2.38
C SER A 52 -3.64 -6.86 -1.34
N LEU A 53 -3.44 -8.16 -1.09
CA LEU A 53 -2.42 -8.65 -0.17
C LEU A 53 -1.00 -8.33 -0.65
N LEU A 54 -0.76 -8.42 -1.95
CA LEU A 54 0.55 -8.10 -2.53
C LEU A 54 0.85 -6.60 -2.41
N VAL A 55 -0.12 -5.71 -2.72
CA VAL A 55 0.02 -4.26 -2.49
C VAL A 55 0.28 -3.97 -1.03
N ALA A 56 -0.51 -4.55 -0.12
CA ALA A 56 -0.37 -4.34 1.31
C ALA A 56 1.01 -4.77 1.81
N LEU A 57 1.50 -5.93 1.37
CA LEU A 57 2.82 -6.43 1.76
C LEU A 57 3.95 -5.50 1.31
N ILE A 58 3.96 -5.12 0.03
CA ILE A 58 4.99 -4.24 -0.53
C ILE A 58 4.95 -2.87 0.15
N ALA A 59 3.77 -2.25 0.22
CA ALA A 59 3.60 -0.95 0.84
C ALA A 59 4.04 -0.97 2.32
N THR A 60 3.67 -2.01 3.07
CA THR A 60 4.06 -2.17 4.47
C THR A 60 5.58 -2.30 4.62
N LEU A 61 6.24 -3.11 3.78
CA LEU A 61 7.70 -3.24 3.83
C LEU A 61 8.40 -1.91 3.55
N VAL A 62 7.97 -1.17 2.54
CA VAL A 62 8.53 0.15 2.22
C VAL A 62 8.33 1.12 3.38
N ASN A 63 7.11 1.22 3.90
CA ASN A 63 6.76 2.09 5.01
C ASN A 63 7.55 1.74 6.28
N PHE A 64 7.69 0.46 6.57
CA PHE A 64 8.43 -0.04 7.72
C PHE A 64 9.92 0.33 7.62
N LEU A 65 10.57 0.03 6.50
CA LEU A 65 11.99 0.31 6.31
C LEU A 65 12.30 1.81 6.36
N ILE A 66 11.54 2.62 5.62
CA ILE A 66 11.74 4.07 5.57
C ILE A 66 11.36 4.70 6.90
N GLY A 67 10.17 4.37 7.42
CA GLY A 67 9.64 4.98 8.63
C GLY A 67 10.49 4.70 9.86
N ILE A 68 10.96 3.46 10.04
CA ILE A 68 11.84 3.10 11.16
C ILE A 68 13.16 3.82 11.07
N THR A 69 13.81 3.79 9.91
CA THR A 69 15.12 4.44 9.76
C THR A 69 15.02 5.95 9.95
N TYR A 70 14.04 6.57 9.32
CA TYR A 70 13.81 8.02 9.41
C TYR A 70 13.44 8.44 10.83
N GLY A 71 12.46 7.80 11.44
CA GLY A 71 12.04 8.10 12.81
C GLY A 71 13.13 7.87 13.84
N SER A 72 13.92 6.79 13.67
CA SER A 72 15.03 6.51 14.59
C SER A 72 16.16 7.54 14.49
N ILE A 73 16.51 7.99 13.30
CA ILE A 73 17.51 9.04 13.10
C ILE A 73 17.02 10.34 13.72
N SER A 74 15.82 10.76 13.41
CA SER A 74 15.18 11.96 13.93
C SER A 74 15.15 11.96 15.46
N GLY A 75 14.61 10.92 16.09
CA GLY A 75 14.50 10.79 17.54
C GLY A 75 15.85 10.72 18.25
N PHE A 76 16.83 10.02 17.65
CA PHE A 76 18.16 9.86 18.26
C PHE A 76 18.96 11.15 18.30
N PHE A 77 19.09 11.83 17.16
CA PHE A 77 19.86 13.06 17.07
C PHE A 77 19.15 14.25 17.73
N GLY A 78 17.84 14.35 17.58
CA GLY A 78 17.06 15.43 18.18
C GLY A 78 17.43 16.84 17.64
N GLY A 79 17.00 17.88 18.34
CA GLY A 79 17.35 19.27 18.05
C GLY A 79 17.07 19.71 16.63
N SER A 80 18.02 20.32 15.94
CA SER A 80 17.85 20.84 14.57
C SER A 80 17.63 19.76 13.55
N VAL A 81 18.25 18.57 13.71
CA VAL A 81 18.06 17.42 12.81
C VAL A 81 16.61 16.96 12.86
N ASP A 82 16.09 16.76 14.06
CA ASP A 82 14.70 16.36 14.29
C ASP A 82 13.71 17.38 13.71
N ASN A 83 13.94 18.67 13.99
CA ASN A 83 13.09 19.74 13.50
C ASN A 83 13.03 19.78 11.96
N VAL A 84 14.15 19.65 11.27
CA VAL A 84 14.19 19.64 9.80
C VAL A 84 13.50 18.38 9.26
N MET A 85 13.82 17.22 9.82
CA MET A 85 13.24 15.95 9.38
C MET A 85 11.73 15.94 9.58
N MET A 86 11.23 16.38 10.74
CA MET A 86 9.78 16.45 10.98
C MET A 86 9.08 17.50 10.13
N ARG A 87 9.75 18.61 9.77
CA ARG A 87 9.18 19.60 8.84
C ARG A 87 8.95 18.97 7.45
N ILE A 88 9.85 18.13 6.98
CA ILE A 88 9.64 17.40 5.72
C ILE A 88 8.42 16.48 5.82
N VAL A 89 8.28 15.76 6.92
CA VAL A 89 7.11 14.90 7.20
C VAL A 89 5.82 15.73 7.22
N ASP A 90 5.83 16.92 7.81
CA ASP A 90 4.67 17.81 7.88
C ASP A 90 4.28 18.34 6.50
N ILE A 91 5.26 18.71 5.67
CA ILE A 91 5.01 19.13 4.28
C ILE A 91 4.35 18.02 3.47
N ILE A 92 4.86 16.78 3.56
CA ILE A 92 4.27 15.64 2.86
C ILE A 92 2.81 15.41 3.30
N ASN A 93 2.56 15.47 4.61
CA ASN A 93 1.22 15.26 5.15
C ASN A 93 0.26 16.44 4.99
N SER A 94 0.74 17.61 4.56
CA SER A 94 -0.12 18.77 4.30
C SER A 94 -0.97 18.63 3.03
N ILE A 95 -0.54 17.75 2.12
CA ILE A 95 -1.26 17.49 0.87
C ILE A 95 -2.32 16.41 1.14
N PRO A 96 -3.60 16.66 0.83
CA PRO A 96 -4.62 15.62 0.93
C PRO A 96 -4.26 14.38 0.10
N LEU A 97 -4.25 13.21 0.72
CA LEU A 97 -3.79 11.95 0.09
C LEU A 97 -4.46 11.69 -1.26
N VAL A 98 -5.76 11.93 -1.36
CA VAL A 98 -6.52 11.68 -2.61
C VAL A 98 -6.00 12.58 -3.74
N LEU A 99 -5.75 13.86 -3.47
CA LEU A 99 -5.19 14.78 -4.46
C LEU A 99 -3.78 14.36 -4.85
N TYR A 100 -2.96 13.96 -3.88
CA TYR A 100 -1.61 13.47 -4.13
C TYR A 100 -1.60 12.25 -5.05
N VAL A 101 -2.47 11.26 -4.78
CA VAL A 101 -2.59 10.05 -5.60
C VAL A 101 -3.02 10.38 -7.03
N ILE A 102 -4.02 11.27 -7.20
CA ILE A 102 -4.49 11.68 -8.53
C ILE A 102 -3.37 12.38 -9.31
N LEU A 103 -2.68 13.33 -8.68
CA LEU A 103 -1.56 14.04 -9.31
C LEU A 103 -0.44 13.07 -9.69
N LEU A 104 -0.12 12.14 -8.81
CA LEU A 104 0.90 11.14 -9.07
C LEU A 104 0.52 10.22 -10.23
N MET A 105 -0.75 9.80 -10.32
CA MET A 105 -1.26 9.00 -11.45
C MET A 105 -1.09 9.74 -12.77
N VAL A 106 -1.41 11.04 -12.81
CA VAL A 106 -1.27 11.85 -14.03
C VAL A 106 0.20 11.99 -14.41
N VAL A 107 1.06 12.33 -13.45
CA VAL A 107 2.50 12.53 -13.70
C VAL A 107 3.18 11.23 -14.12
N LEU A 108 2.90 10.13 -13.42
CA LEU A 108 3.58 8.86 -13.70
C LEU A 108 3.10 8.17 -14.97
N ARG A 109 1.93 8.51 -15.49
CA ARG A 109 1.34 7.89 -16.67
C ARG A 109 2.27 7.92 -17.90
N GLU A 110 3.03 8.98 -18.03
CA GLU A 110 3.97 9.19 -19.16
C GLU A 110 5.33 8.51 -18.94
N PHE A 111 5.59 8.00 -17.73
CA PHE A 111 6.87 7.38 -17.42
C PHE A 111 6.81 5.87 -17.63
N VAL A 112 7.66 5.39 -18.54
CA VAL A 112 7.93 3.97 -18.75
C VAL A 112 9.44 3.77 -18.59
N ILE A 113 9.84 2.82 -17.74
CA ILE A 113 11.23 2.47 -17.53
C ILE A 113 11.47 1.07 -18.08
N ASP A 114 12.15 1.00 -19.20
CA ASP A 114 12.60 -0.23 -19.82
C ASP A 114 14.05 -0.49 -19.44
N VAL A 115 14.36 -1.69 -19.05
CA VAL A 115 15.75 -2.11 -18.79
C VAL A 115 16.05 -3.34 -19.62
N ASP A 116 17.13 -3.25 -20.38
CA ASP A 116 17.64 -4.38 -21.14
C ASP A 116 18.50 -5.27 -20.23
N ILE A 117 17.97 -6.46 -19.91
CA ILE A 117 18.66 -7.45 -19.09
C ILE A 117 18.94 -8.66 -19.99
N PHE A 118 20.21 -8.91 -20.31
CA PHE A 118 20.64 -10.01 -21.17
C PHE A 118 20.00 -10.05 -22.57
N GLY A 119 19.87 -8.89 -23.22
CA GLY A 119 19.29 -8.80 -24.56
C GLY A 119 17.77 -8.97 -24.61
N LYS A 120 17.10 -8.88 -23.48
CA LYS A 120 15.62 -8.88 -23.37
C LYS A 120 15.18 -7.58 -22.73
N ASN A 121 14.50 -6.75 -23.53
CA ASN A 121 13.82 -5.55 -23.00
C ASN A 121 12.75 -5.98 -22.01
N ARG A 122 12.91 -5.60 -20.74
CA ARG A 122 11.93 -5.79 -19.68
C ARG A 122 11.41 -4.44 -19.22
N VAL A 123 10.12 -4.25 -19.33
CA VAL A 123 9.43 -3.12 -18.70
C VAL A 123 9.47 -3.38 -17.19
N ILE A 124 10.29 -2.62 -16.46
CA ILE A 124 10.38 -2.70 -15.00
C ILE A 124 9.32 -1.81 -14.37
N PHE A 125 9.02 -0.67 -15.00
CA PHE A 125 8.05 0.28 -14.52
C PHE A 125 7.20 0.78 -15.68
N ASN A 126 5.90 0.73 -15.51
CA ASN A 126 4.92 1.33 -16.40
C ASN A 126 3.99 2.23 -15.57
N GLY A 127 4.14 3.52 -15.71
CA GLY A 127 3.33 4.49 -14.98
C GLY A 127 1.85 4.51 -15.36
N ALA A 128 1.52 3.98 -16.55
CA ALA A 128 0.11 3.78 -16.95
C ALA A 128 -0.56 2.61 -16.22
N ASP A 129 0.23 1.74 -15.56
CA ASP A 129 -0.30 0.66 -14.73
C ASP A 129 -0.75 1.22 -13.37
N GLY A 130 -2.06 1.25 -13.15
CA GLY A 130 -2.66 1.74 -11.91
C GLY A 130 -2.17 1.00 -10.66
N PHE A 131 -1.81 -0.28 -10.78
CA PHE A 131 -1.28 -1.09 -9.68
C PHE A 131 0.08 -0.57 -9.19
N THR A 132 1.02 -0.35 -10.08
CA THR A 132 2.34 0.19 -9.75
C THR A 132 2.25 1.59 -9.18
N THR A 133 1.40 2.42 -9.77
CA THR A 133 1.16 3.79 -9.29
C THR A 133 0.62 3.83 -7.86
N ILE A 134 -0.32 2.94 -7.51
CA ILE A 134 -0.85 2.84 -6.13
C ILE A 134 0.26 2.45 -5.15
N ILE A 135 1.11 1.48 -5.49
CA ILE A 135 2.23 1.07 -4.62
C ILE A 135 3.17 2.25 -4.36
N ILE A 136 3.53 3.00 -5.40
CA ILE A 136 4.39 4.18 -5.26
C ILE A 136 3.71 5.25 -4.42
N ALA A 137 2.44 5.53 -4.67
CA ALA A 137 1.69 6.53 -3.91
C ALA A 137 1.62 6.19 -2.42
N LEU A 138 1.24 4.96 -2.09
CA LEU A 138 1.17 4.50 -0.70
C LEU A 138 2.56 4.45 -0.04
N GLY A 139 3.55 3.93 -0.76
CA GLY A 139 4.92 3.86 -0.28
C GLY A 139 5.58 5.24 -0.06
N SER A 140 5.19 6.26 -0.81
CA SER A 140 5.77 7.62 -0.68
C SER A 140 5.18 8.44 0.47
N VAL A 141 3.99 8.12 0.98
CA VAL A 141 3.30 8.91 2.00
C VAL A 141 3.17 8.19 3.34
N TYR A 142 2.80 6.91 3.37
CA TYR A 142 2.44 6.23 4.62
C TYR A 142 3.59 6.03 5.60
N TRP A 143 4.85 6.04 5.14
CA TRP A 143 6.02 5.94 6.01
C TRP A 143 6.11 7.09 7.03
N THR A 144 5.49 8.23 6.75
CA THR A 144 5.50 9.42 7.61
C THR A 144 4.83 9.18 8.96
N GLY A 145 3.72 8.40 8.97
CA GLY A 145 3.05 7.98 10.19
C GLY A 145 3.96 7.09 11.06
N MET A 146 4.60 6.09 10.42
CA MET A 146 5.55 5.20 11.09
C MET A 146 6.76 5.98 11.62
N ALA A 147 7.28 6.93 10.85
CA ALA A 147 8.40 7.77 11.28
C ALA A 147 8.09 8.58 12.56
N ARG A 148 6.88 9.16 12.67
CA ARG A 148 6.46 9.88 13.88
C ARG A 148 6.34 8.96 15.09
N LEU A 149 5.76 7.76 14.89
CA LEU A 149 5.60 6.78 15.96
C LEU A 149 6.97 6.32 16.48
N VAL A 150 7.85 5.89 15.59
CA VAL A 150 9.20 5.43 15.96
C VAL A 150 10.03 6.53 16.57
N ARG A 151 9.93 7.77 16.05
CA ARG A 151 10.59 8.94 16.68
C ARG A 151 10.16 9.09 18.13
N GLY A 152 8.86 9.01 18.43
CA GLY A 152 8.35 9.11 19.80
C GLY A 152 8.94 8.04 20.72
N GLN A 153 9.00 6.79 20.27
CA GLN A 153 9.61 5.68 21.00
C GLN A 153 11.11 5.90 21.23
N VAL A 154 11.84 6.31 20.19
CA VAL A 154 13.28 6.53 20.29
C VAL A 154 13.62 7.71 21.21
N LEU A 155 12.81 8.76 21.26
CA LEU A 155 12.99 9.87 22.20
C LEU A 155 12.94 9.39 23.66
N SER A 156 12.01 8.46 23.97
CA SER A 156 11.94 7.87 25.31
C SER A 156 13.09 6.89 25.58
N LEU A 157 13.42 6.03 24.60
CA LEU A 157 14.41 4.98 24.77
C LEU A 157 15.84 5.51 24.85
N LYS A 158 16.18 6.64 24.21
CA LYS A 158 17.53 7.17 24.18
C LYS A 158 18.04 7.66 25.54
N GLU A 159 17.13 7.93 26.48
CA GLU A 159 17.44 8.36 27.85
C GLU A 159 17.58 7.16 28.82
N GLN A 160 17.38 5.93 28.34
CA GLN A 160 17.49 4.73 29.15
C GLN A 160 18.95 4.41 29.49
N GLU A 161 19.18 3.85 30.67
CA GLU A 161 20.52 3.55 31.23
C GLU A 161 21.40 2.73 30.29
N TYR A 162 20.84 1.75 29.61
CA TYR A 162 21.61 0.89 28.69
C TYR A 162 22.13 1.65 27.46
N VAL A 163 21.41 2.70 27.02
CA VAL A 163 21.85 3.57 25.92
C VAL A 163 22.97 4.50 26.39
N LEU A 164 22.80 5.05 27.59
CA LEU A 164 23.83 5.92 28.23
C LEU A 164 25.11 5.11 28.46
N ALA A 165 25.00 3.91 28.99
CA ALA A 165 26.14 2.99 29.17
C ALA A 165 26.85 2.69 27.84
N ALA A 166 26.08 2.39 26.77
CA ALA A 166 26.65 2.16 25.45
C ALA A 166 27.42 3.36 24.90
N ARG A 167 26.95 4.59 25.16
CA ARG A 167 27.65 5.84 24.80
C ARG A 167 28.93 6.00 25.58
N THR A 168 28.91 5.73 26.89
CA THR A 168 30.08 5.89 27.79
C THR A 168 31.24 4.98 27.37
N ILE A 169 30.97 3.76 26.92
CA ILE A 169 31.97 2.83 26.40
C ILE A 169 32.34 3.06 24.92
N GLY A 170 31.87 4.16 24.32
CA GLY A 170 32.28 4.59 22.97
C GLY A 170 31.63 3.80 21.81
N VAL A 171 30.45 3.21 22.00
CA VAL A 171 29.72 2.57 20.89
C VAL A 171 29.26 3.62 19.89
N SER A 172 29.50 3.38 18.60
CA SER A 172 29.11 4.33 17.54
C SER A 172 27.59 4.54 17.48
N ASN A 173 27.17 5.76 17.16
CA ASN A 173 25.75 6.15 17.06
C ASN A 173 24.94 5.22 16.15
N ARG A 174 25.49 4.83 14.99
CA ARG A 174 24.87 3.90 14.08
C ARG A 174 24.58 2.55 14.76
N LYS A 175 25.55 2.02 15.53
CA LYS A 175 25.37 0.76 16.23
C LYS A 175 24.35 0.87 17.37
N ILE A 176 24.30 2.02 18.05
CA ILE A 176 23.27 2.29 19.07
C ILE A 176 21.89 2.30 18.44
N ILE A 177 21.70 3.00 17.32
CA ILE A 177 20.40 3.07 16.62
C ILE A 177 19.95 1.68 16.19
N TYR A 178 20.76 0.97 15.40
CA TYR A 178 20.32 -0.28 14.76
C TYR A 178 20.29 -1.48 15.70
N ARG A 179 21.16 -1.54 16.70
CA ARG A 179 21.29 -2.71 17.58
C ARG A 179 20.57 -2.57 18.91
N HIS A 180 20.40 -1.33 19.38
CA HIS A 180 19.80 -1.09 20.70
C HIS A 180 18.46 -0.38 20.61
N LEU A 181 18.32 0.68 19.81
CA LEU A 181 17.09 1.46 19.79
C LEU A 181 16.00 0.84 18.91
N ILE A 182 16.30 0.49 17.66
CA ILE A 182 15.29 -0.06 16.73
C ILE A 182 14.66 -1.34 17.29
N PRO A 183 15.39 -2.37 17.75
CA PRO A 183 14.76 -3.56 18.27
C PRO A 183 13.85 -3.31 19.48
N ASN A 184 14.23 -2.38 20.35
CA ASN A 184 13.43 -2.02 21.53
C ASN A 184 12.26 -1.08 21.21
N ALA A 185 12.33 -0.32 20.11
CA ALA A 185 11.26 0.54 19.66
C ALA A 185 10.13 -0.24 18.94
N LEU A 186 10.36 -1.48 18.56
CA LEU A 186 9.39 -2.34 17.88
C LEU A 186 8.55 -3.19 18.85
N GLY A 187 8.83 -3.14 20.15
CA GLY A 187 8.10 -3.93 21.14
C GLY A 187 6.70 -3.41 21.46
N PRO A 188 6.48 -2.10 21.58
CA PRO A 188 5.15 -1.51 21.67
C PRO A 188 4.48 -1.43 20.34
#